data_0112a3fa5567b7b733339de6e5c25736
#
_entry.id   0112a3fa5567b7b733339de6e5c25736
#
_cell.length_a   1.000
_cell.length_b   1.000
_cell.length_c   1.000
_cell.angle_alpha   90.00
_cell.angle_beta   90.00
_cell.angle_gamma   90.00
#
_symmetry.space_group_name_H-M   'P 1'
#
loop_
_entity.id
_entity.type
_entity.pdbx_description
1 polymer ?
#
loop_
_entity_poly.entity_id
_entity_poly.type
_entity_poly.pdbx_seq_one_letter_code
_entity_poly.pdbx_strand_id
1 'polypeptide(L)'
;MFDTCTHRCGYCWLAESGQVLDFKQLEPFRSKEWIANVGGFFNRRTTAKSKWLLQFTGGEPLIAPNLDLLCRCLFEGGNRVTFYTALLVGRNHPGFRFLASQSSPRVDYVMASYHPEAEIDEDRYFEKIHALRDAGHRIFLRYVGHPARLDRLDELAERCAKLNICFYPTTLFSSSFPGAYTEEERDRLRHHFTSLSQFIMLEGGIDTTQTKCFAGSKVIGVNLQTGNITPCISVHHPSIGNVFRDELELNRVAISCPEAGINCSCDVHYQQGIVVGFPDRARFEEQKTGFVAPRDLFGEIVRMKQAGTVFYRDSTAGIGNVKNDSRLFYTIEEVRQNYRINRGLPGPSQVTESFKT
;
A
#
# COMPACT_ATOMS: atom_id res chain seq x y z
N MET A 1 0.64 7.00 -11.36
CA MET A 1 -0.60 7.24 -10.62
C MET A 1 -1.71 7.61 -11.60
N PHE A 2 -2.91 7.13 -11.38
CA PHE A 2 -4.10 7.41 -12.19
C PHE A 2 -5.11 8.12 -11.30
N ASP A 3 -5.53 9.31 -11.67
CA ASP A 3 -6.44 10.10 -10.85
C ASP A 3 -7.92 9.93 -11.26
N THR A 4 -8.18 9.03 -12.22
CA THR A 4 -9.52 8.75 -12.75
C THR A 4 -10.06 7.44 -12.19
N CYS A 5 -11.30 7.47 -11.71
CA CYS A 5 -12.01 6.31 -11.20
C CYS A 5 -13.46 6.34 -11.70
N THR A 6 -14.08 5.18 -11.80
CA THR A 6 -15.51 5.03 -12.14
C THR A 6 -16.43 5.22 -10.94
N HIS A 7 -15.90 5.29 -9.73
CA HIS A 7 -16.66 5.40 -8.48
C HIS A 7 -16.20 6.55 -7.60
N ARG A 8 -17.13 7.03 -6.76
CA ARG A 8 -16.91 8.04 -5.73
C ARG A 8 -17.16 7.40 -4.36
N CYS A 9 -16.17 6.73 -3.79
CA CYS A 9 -16.27 6.29 -2.41
C CYS A 9 -16.22 7.51 -1.48
N GLY A 10 -17.11 7.59 -0.49
CA GLY A 10 -17.26 8.76 0.38
C GLY A 10 -16.04 9.08 1.24
N TYR A 11 -15.09 8.16 1.34
CA TYR A 11 -13.82 8.30 2.05
C TYR A 11 -12.60 8.38 1.10
N CYS A 12 -12.84 8.54 -0.20
CA CYS A 12 -11.76 8.56 -1.19
C CYS A 12 -11.16 9.97 -1.28
N TRP A 13 -9.86 10.08 -0.98
CA TRP A 13 -9.14 11.35 -1.09
C TRP A 13 -9.14 11.94 -2.52
N LEU A 14 -9.23 11.10 -3.57
CA LEU A 14 -9.40 11.58 -4.95
C LEU A 14 -10.77 12.23 -5.17
N ALA A 15 -11.80 11.79 -4.45
CA ALA A 15 -13.12 12.40 -4.55
C ALA A 15 -13.13 13.81 -3.95
N GLU A 16 -12.36 14.04 -2.88
CA GLU A 16 -12.19 15.35 -2.27
C GLU A 16 -11.47 16.33 -3.21
N SER A 17 -10.53 15.85 -4.04
CA SER A 17 -9.81 16.66 -5.02
C SER A 17 -10.62 17.03 -6.26
N GLY A 18 -11.83 16.49 -6.42
CA GLY A 18 -12.69 16.73 -7.59
C GLY A 18 -12.24 16.04 -8.89
N GLN A 19 -11.18 15.23 -8.86
CA GLN A 19 -10.58 14.62 -10.06
C GLN A 19 -11.24 13.31 -10.49
N VAL A 20 -12.12 12.76 -9.66
CA VAL A 20 -12.85 11.52 -9.96
C VAL A 20 -13.82 11.74 -11.13
N LEU A 21 -13.87 10.77 -12.05
CA LEU A 21 -14.72 10.77 -13.26
C LEU A 21 -14.28 11.69 -14.41
N ASP A 22 -13.09 12.30 -14.34
CA ASP A 22 -12.53 12.99 -15.50
C ASP A 22 -11.79 12.02 -16.44
N PHE A 23 -12.56 11.38 -17.34
CA PHE A 23 -12.01 10.41 -18.29
C PHE A 23 -11.12 11.04 -19.37
N LYS A 24 -11.12 12.36 -19.55
CA LYS A 24 -10.18 13.06 -20.45
C LYS A 24 -8.74 12.85 -20.02
N GLN A 25 -8.51 12.64 -18.73
CA GLN A 25 -7.20 12.34 -18.20
C GLN A 25 -6.62 11.01 -18.74
N LEU A 26 -7.43 10.13 -19.32
CA LEU A 26 -6.99 8.88 -19.92
C LEU A 26 -6.59 9.02 -21.40
N GLU A 27 -6.83 10.16 -22.05
CA GLU A 27 -6.51 10.34 -23.48
C GLU A 27 -5.01 10.12 -23.81
N PRO A 28 -4.04 10.57 -22.99
CA PRO A 28 -2.63 10.29 -23.26
C PRO A 28 -2.33 8.79 -23.40
N PHE A 29 -3.03 7.94 -22.65
CA PHE A 29 -2.84 6.49 -22.68
C PHE A 29 -3.27 5.82 -23.98
N ARG A 30 -3.96 6.53 -24.89
CA ARG A 30 -4.29 6.05 -26.23
C ARG A 30 -3.12 6.16 -27.21
N SER A 31 -2.12 6.99 -26.88
CA SER A 31 -0.98 7.21 -27.75
C SER A 31 0.08 6.10 -27.59
N LYS A 32 0.46 5.46 -28.70
CA LYS A 32 1.56 4.52 -28.73
C LYS A 32 2.89 5.19 -28.41
N GLU A 33 3.06 6.44 -28.83
CA GLU A 33 4.25 7.23 -28.52
C GLU A 33 4.37 7.48 -27.02
N TRP A 34 3.28 7.83 -26.37
CA TRP A 34 3.24 7.98 -24.92
C TRP A 34 3.67 6.69 -24.21
N ILE A 35 3.15 5.52 -24.66
CA ILE A 35 3.52 4.20 -24.12
C ILE A 35 5.02 3.95 -24.30
N ALA A 36 5.55 4.22 -25.52
CA ALA A 36 6.95 4.03 -25.83
C ALA A 36 7.85 4.93 -24.96
N ASN A 37 7.45 6.17 -24.74
CA ASN A 37 8.18 7.11 -23.90
C ASN A 37 8.22 6.63 -22.43
N VAL A 38 7.07 6.26 -21.86
CA VAL A 38 7.01 5.77 -20.46
C VAL A 38 7.76 4.47 -20.30
N GLY A 39 7.49 3.47 -21.14
CA GLY A 39 8.16 2.18 -21.07
C GLY A 39 9.67 2.29 -21.31
N GLY A 40 10.06 3.07 -22.32
CA GLY A 40 11.45 3.33 -22.66
C GLY A 40 12.22 4.03 -21.55
N PHE A 41 11.59 5.00 -20.87
CA PHE A 41 12.19 5.68 -19.72
C PHE A 41 12.64 4.70 -18.64
N PHE A 42 11.78 3.79 -18.23
CA PHE A 42 12.09 2.80 -17.20
C PHE A 42 13.09 1.75 -17.72
N ASN A 43 12.93 1.29 -18.96
CA ASN A 43 13.79 0.27 -19.53
C ASN A 43 15.24 0.75 -19.68
N ARG A 44 15.47 2.01 -20.10
CA ARG A 44 16.82 2.59 -20.17
C ARG A 44 17.51 2.68 -18.81
N ARG A 45 16.75 2.75 -17.73
CA ARG A 45 17.26 2.84 -16.36
C ARG A 45 17.28 1.51 -15.63
N THR A 46 16.97 0.44 -16.35
CA THR A 46 16.98 -0.94 -15.82
C THR A 46 18.32 -1.58 -16.11
N THR A 47 18.88 -2.26 -15.12
CA THR A 47 20.12 -3.03 -15.25
C THR A 47 19.89 -4.49 -14.83
N ALA A 48 20.87 -5.36 -15.03
CA ALA A 48 20.82 -6.73 -14.55
C ALA A 48 20.60 -6.82 -13.02
N LYS A 49 21.16 -5.85 -12.28
CA LYS A 49 21.11 -5.81 -10.80
C LYS A 49 19.99 -4.95 -10.24
N SER A 50 19.39 -4.07 -11.04
CA SER A 50 18.37 -3.13 -10.59
C SER A 50 17.19 -3.12 -11.55
N LYS A 51 16.04 -3.56 -11.06
CA LYS A 51 14.77 -3.62 -11.79
C LYS A 51 13.75 -2.74 -11.10
N TRP A 52 12.87 -2.14 -11.88
CA TRP A 52 11.75 -1.39 -11.34
C TRP A 52 10.61 -2.34 -10.97
N LEU A 53 9.97 -2.03 -9.85
CA LEU A 53 8.63 -2.51 -9.53
C LEU A 53 7.68 -1.32 -9.67
N LEU A 54 6.89 -1.32 -10.74
CA LEU A 54 5.93 -0.25 -10.98
C LEU A 54 4.59 -0.59 -10.33
N GLN A 55 4.18 0.24 -9.41
CA GLN A 55 2.90 0.12 -8.73
C GLN A 55 1.86 0.99 -9.42
N PHE A 56 0.93 0.37 -10.11
CA PHE A 56 -0.23 1.05 -10.67
C PHE A 56 -1.28 1.28 -9.58
N THR A 57 -1.52 2.53 -9.26
CA THR A 57 -2.42 2.97 -8.20
C THR A 57 -3.05 4.32 -8.56
N GLY A 58 -3.95 4.79 -7.74
CA GLY A 58 -4.68 6.04 -7.91
C GLY A 58 -6.17 5.79 -7.92
N GLY A 59 -6.86 6.10 -9.01
CA GLY A 59 -8.25 5.72 -9.24
C GLY A 59 -8.37 4.21 -9.55
N GLU A 60 -8.90 3.87 -10.73
CA GLU A 60 -8.98 2.47 -11.18
C GLU A 60 -8.01 2.22 -12.35
N PRO A 61 -6.85 1.62 -12.12
CA PRO A 61 -5.84 1.42 -13.17
C PRO A 61 -6.33 0.58 -14.35
N LEU A 62 -7.23 -0.37 -14.12
CA LEU A 62 -7.68 -1.30 -15.15
C LEU A 62 -8.53 -0.65 -16.25
N ILE A 63 -9.01 0.60 -16.05
CA ILE A 63 -9.72 1.34 -17.07
C ILE A 63 -8.79 2.05 -18.06
N ALA A 64 -7.48 2.12 -17.77
CA ALA A 64 -6.54 2.84 -18.61
C ALA A 64 -6.42 2.18 -19.99
N PRO A 65 -6.62 2.93 -21.11
CA PRO A 65 -6.42 2.40 -22.45
C PRO A 65 -4.98 1.91 -22.64
N ASN A 66 -4.81 0.83 -23.40
CA ASN A 66 -3.48 0.28 -23.73
C ASN A 66 -2.58 -0.04 -22.52
N LEU A 67 -3.17 -0.28 -21.35
CA LEU A 67 -2.43 -0.69 -20.15
C LEU A 67 -1.59 -1.95 -20.41
N ASP A 68 -2.13 -2.88 -21.19
CA ASP A 68 -1.44 -4.10 -21.61
C ASP A 68 -0.18 -3.82 -22.44
N LEU A 69 -0.23 -2.84 -23.36
CA LEU A 69 0.93 -2.45 -24.16
C LEU A 69 2.03 -1.83 -23.27
N LEU A 70 1.66 -0.96 -22.33
CA LEU A 70 2.61 -0.40 -21.38
C LEU A 70 3.28 -1.50 -20.54
N CYS A 71 2.49 -2.41 -19.99
CA CYS A 71 3.03 -3.50 -19.18
C CYS A 71 3.95 -4.42 -19.99
N ARG A 72 3.57 -4.76 -21.23
CA ARG A 72 4.44 -5.57 -22.12
C ARG A 72 5.78 -4.89 -22.37
N CYS A 73 5.76 -3.59 -22.67
CA CYS A 73 6.99 -2.81 -22.85
C CYS A 73 7.88 -2.85 -21.59
N LEU A 74 7.29 -2.68 -20.41
CA LEU A 74 8.01 -2.78 -19.15
C LEU A 74 8.61 -4.17 -18.90
N PHE A 75 7.88 -5.23 -19.27
CA PHE A 75 8.32 -6.62 -19.12
C PHE A 75 9.49 -6.97 -20.03
N GLU A 76 9.58 -6.37 -21.23
CA GLU A 76 10.71 -6.49 -22.12
C GLU A 76 12.03 -6.00 -21.48
N GLY A 77 11.95 -4.93 -20.68
CA GLY A 77 13.06 -4.47 -19.86
C GLY A 77 13.33 -5.33 -18.62
N GLY A 78 12.52 -6.36 -18.36
CA GLY A 78 12.61 -7.20 -17.18
C GLY A 78 12.08 -6.54 -15.91
N ASN A 79 11.32 -5.44 -16.05
CA ASN A 79 10.64 -4.80 -14.95
C ASN A 79 9.39 -5.59 -14.55
N ARG A 80 8.88 -5.31 -13.35
CA ARG A 80 7.67 -5.94 -12.81
C ARG A 80 6.63 -4.88 -12.49
N VAL A 81 5.38 -5.32 -12.39
CA VAL A 81 4.27 -4.44 -12.02
C VAL A 81 3.50 -5.00 -10.84
N THR A 82 2.77 -4.15 -10.16
CA THR A 82 1.75 -4.51 -9.18
C THR A 82 0.55 -3.60 -9.36
N PHE A 83 -0.64 -4.09 -9.02
CA PHE A 83 -1.89 -3.36 -9.21
C PHE A 83 -2.60 -3.15 -7.88
N TYR A 84 -2.97 -1.91 -7.64
CA TYR A 84 -3.95 -1.52 -6.64
C TYR A 84 -5.23 -1.19 -7.37
N THR A 85 -6.20 -2.07 -7.33
CA THR A 85 -7.42 -2.00 -8.13
C THR A 85 -8.63 -2.39 -7.29
N ALA A 86 -9.74 -1.72 -7.51
CA ALA A 86 -11.01 -2.13 -6.93
C ALA A 86 -11.77 -3.14 -7.82
N LEU A 87 -11.15 -3.61 -8.92
CA LEU A 87 -11.73 -4.55 -9.87
C LEU A 87 -13.11 -4.09 -10.39
N LEU A 88 -13.26 -2.77 -10.59
CA LEU A 88 -14.53 -2.15 -10.98
C LEU A 88 -14.93 -2.46 -12.43
N VAL A 89 -14.04 -3.03 -13.21
CA VAL A 89 -14.27 -3.41 -14.61
C VAL A 89 -14.87 -4.80 -14.71
N GLY A 90 -15.67 -5.03 -15.75
CA GLY A 90 -16.22 -6.36 -16.06
C GLY A 90 -15.12 -7.36 -16.46
N ARG A 91 -15.39 -8.67 -16.33
CA ARG A 91 -14.43 -9.74 -16.70
C ARG A 91 -14.01 -9.69 -18.18
N ASN A 92 -14.87 -9.16 -19.06
CA ASN A 92 -14.56 -9.01 -20.49
C ASN A 92 -13.79 -7.73 -20.82
N HIS A 93 -13.59 -6.84 -19.84
CA HIS A 93 -12.83 -5.60 -20.05
C HIS A 93 -11.36 -5.93 -20.39
N PRO A 94 -10.75 -5.23 -21.38
CA PRO A 94 -9.37 -5.50 -21.80
C PRO A 94 -8.37 -5.50 -20.65
N GLY A 95 -8.46 -4.53 -19.72
CA GLY A 95 -7.58 -4.45 -18.56
C GLY A 95 -7.67 -5.66 -17.62
N PHE A 96 -8.89 -6.15 -17.35
CA PHE A 96 -9.06 -7.36 -16.54
C PHE A 96 -8.57 -8.61 -17.27
N ARG A 97 -8.92 -8.77 -18.54
CA ARG A 97 -8.46 -9.91 -19.36
C ARG A 97 -6.94 -9.95 -19.46
N PHE A 98 -6.32 -8.78 -19.64
CA PHE A 98 -4.86 -8.68 -19.60
C PHE A 98 -4.31 -9.15 -18.26
N LEU A 99 -4.79 -8.59 -17.14
CA LEU A 99 -4.33 -8.98 -15.81
C LEU A 99 -4.49 -10.48 -15.57
N ALA A 100 -5.66 -11.04 -15.87
CA ALA A 100 -5.93 -12.48 -15.72
C ALA A 100 -5.07 -13.37 -16.64
N SER A 101 -4.54 -12.84 -17.74
CA SER A 101 -3.66 -13.58 -18.66
C SER A 101 -2.18 -13.54 -18.25
N GLN A 102 -1.81 -12.72 -17.26
CA GLN A 102 -0.44 -12.63 -16.78
C GLN A 102 -0.21 -13.61 -15.61
N SER A 103 1.04 -13.91 -15.37
CA SER A 103 1.44 -14.75 -14.25
C SER A 103 2.62 -14.12 -13.50
N SER A 104 2.84 -14.57 -12.28
CA SER A 104 4.12 -14.35 -11.61
C SER A 104 5.26 -14.91 -12.49
N PRO A 105 6.45 -14.25 -12.60
CA PRO A 105 6.87 -13.12 -11.77
C PRO A 105 6.62 -11.72 -12.36
N ARG A 106 5.92 -11.58 -13.48
CA ARG A 106 5.70 -10.28 -14.15
C ARG A 106 4.79 -9.36 -13.35
N VAL A 107 3.71 -9.94 -12.82
CA VAL A 107 2.85 -9.26 -11.84
C VAL A 107 3.23 -9.76 -10.46
N ASP A 108 3.75 -8.86 -9.64
CA ASP A 108 4.30 -9.21 -8.33
C ASP A 108 3.20 -9.59 -7.34
N TYR A 109 2.16 -8.77 -7.26
CA TYR A 109 0.91 -9.03 -6.54
C TYR A 109 -0.22 -8.14 -7.05
N VAL A 110 -1.44 -8.47 -6.66
CA VAL A 110 -2.64 -7.67 -6.86
C VAL A 110 -3.22 -7.31 -5.50
N MET A 111 -3.28 -6.02 -5.20
CA MET A 111 -4.00 -5.47 -4.07
C MET A 111 -5.42 -5.16 -4.55
N ALA A 112 -6.34 -6.08 -4.31
CA ALA A 112 -7.73 -5.96 -4.73
C ALA A 112 -8.53 -5.28 -3.62
N SER A 113 -8.89 -4.02 -3.84
CA SER A 113 -9.66 -3.23 -2.87
C SER A 113 -11.16 -3.52 -3.01
N TYR A 114 -11.78 -4.03 -1.95
CA TYR A 114 -13.21 -4.23 -1.90
C TYR A 114 -13.90 -3.02 -1.26
N HIS A 115 -14.76 -2.38 -2.03
CA HIS A 115 -15.51 -1.18 -1.64
C HIS A 115 -17.01 -1.47 -1.73
N PRO A 116 -17.67 -1.86 -0.64
CA PRO A 116 -19.12 -2.15 -0.65
C PRO A 116 -19.97 -0.99 -1.16
N GLU A 117 -19.51 0.25 -0.96
CA GLU A 117 -20.18 1.48 -1.42
C GLU A 117 -20.24 1.60 -2.95
N ALA A 118 -19.41 0.87 -3.64
CA ALA A 118 -19.41 0.86 -5.10
C ALA A 118 -20.58 0.03 -5.67
N GLU A 119 -21.52 -0.42 -4.82
CA GLU A 119 -22.66 -1.26 -5.19
C GLU A 119 -22.26 -2.48 -6.05
N ILE A 120 -21.05 -2.98 -5.80
CA ILE A 120 -20.52 -4.12 -6.50
C ILE A 120 -21.27 -5.36 -6.01
N ASP A 121 -21.82 -6.12 -6.94
CA ASP A 121 -22.26 -7.48 -6.67
C ASP A 121 -21.07 -8.26 -6.10
N GLU A 122 -21.16 -8.63 -4.83
CA GLU A 122 -20.06 -9.24 -4.09
C GLU A 122 -19.65 -10.58 -4.69
N ASP A 123 -20.61 -11.38 -5.16
CA ASP A 123 -20.28 -12.68 -5.75
C ASP A 123 -19.52 -12.49 -7.07
N ARG A 124 -19.94 -11.57 -7.91
CA ARG A 124 -19.20 -11.19 -9.13
C ARG A 124 -17.82 -10.60 -8.82
N TYR A 125 -17.69 -9.88 -7.72
CA TYR A 125 -16.37 -9.40 -7.28
C TYR A 125 -15.47 -10.59 -6.92
N PHE A 126 -15.95 -11.51 -6.12
CA PHE A 126 -15.19 -12.70 -5.73
C PHE A 126 -14.94 -13.67 -6.89
N GLU A 127 -15.82 -13.76 -7.87
CA GLU A 127 -15.53 -14.49 -9.13
C GLU A 127 -14.30 -13.93 -9.85
N LYS A 128 -14.10 -12.62 -9.84
CA LYS A 128 -12.88 -12.00 -10.39
C LYS A 128 -11.64 -12.34 -9.56
N ILE A 129 -11.77 -12.33 -8.24
CA ILE A 129 -10.71 -12.78 -7.33
C ILE A 129 -10.33 -14.23 -7.62
N HIS A 130 -11.31 -15.13 -7.75
CA HIS A 130 -11.08 -16.54 -8.13
C HIS A 130 -10.29 -16.64 -9.43
N ALA A 131 -10.74 -15.94 -10.48
CA ALA A 131 -10.07 -15.97 -11.78
C ALA A 131 -8.60 -15.50 -11.71
N LEU A 132 -8.31 -14.48 -10.93
CA LEU A 132 -6.93 -14.00 -10.74
C LEU A 132 -6.09 -14.98 -9.91
N ARG A 133 -6.65 -15.55 -8.86
CA ARG A 133 -5.98 -16.59 -8.05
C ARG A 133 -5.63 -17.82 -8.92
N ASP A 134 -6.58 -18.29 -9.70
CA ASP A 134 -6.42 -19.46 -10.56
C ASP A 134 -5.42 -19.22 -11.69
N ALA A 135 -5.24 -17.94 -12.10
CA ALA A 135 -4.15 -17.50 -12.97
C ALA A 135 -2.78 -17.45 -12.25
N GLY A 136 -2.70 -17.76 -10.96
CA GLY A 136 -1.47 -17.82 -10.18
C GLY A 136 -1.05 -16.49 -9.56
N HIS A 137 -1.93 -15.49 -9.50
CA HIS A 137 -1.61 -14.22 -8.85
C HIS A 137 -1.62 -14.33 -7.33
N ARG A 138 -0.68 -13.66 -6.69
CA ARG A 138 -0.74 -13.37 -5.26
C ARG A 138 -1.73 -12.24 -5.04
N ILE A 139 -2.74 -12.47 -4.22
CA ILE A 139 -3.82 -11.51 -4.02
C ILE A 139 -3.90 -11.12 -2.56
N PHE A 140 -3.99 -9.81 -2.34
CA PHE A 140 -4.36 -9.22 -1.08
C PHE A 140 -5.74 -8.58 -1.23
N LEU A 141 -6.73 -9.03 -0.47
CA LEU A 141 -8.02 -8.36 -0.39
C LEU A 141 -7.89 -7.19 0.58
N ARG A 142 -7.84 -5.99 0.05
CA ARG A 142 -7.83 -4.77 0.85
C ARG A 142 -9.25 -4.36 1.20
N TYR A 143 -9.48 -4.04 2.46
CA TYR A 143 -10.76 -3.56 2.96
C TYR A 143 -10.54 -2.35 3.86
N VAL A 144 -11.21 -1.23 3.56
CA VAL A 144 -11.11 -0.04 4.40
C VAL A 144 -11.98 -0.21 5.63
N GLY A 145 -11.39 -0.14 6.80
CA GLY A 145 -12.03 -0.28 8.09
C GLY A 145 -12.93 0.90 8.45
N HIS A 146 -13.97 1.15 7.66
CA HIS A 146 -14.94 2.18 7.97
C HIS A 146 -15.80 1.75 9.19
N PRO A 147 -15.98 2.60 10.23
CA PRO A 147 -16.69 2.23 11.47
C PRO A 147 -18.02 1.53 11.24
N ALA A 148 -18.84 2.06 10.33
CA ALA A 148 -20.17 1.50 10.03
C ALA A 148 -20.15 0.08 9.42
N ARG A 149 -18.98 -0.52 9.20
CA ARG A 149 -18.83 -1.79 8.48
C ARG A 149 -17.74 -2.68 9.04
N LEU A 150 -17.30 -2.45 10.26
CA LEU A 150 -16.33 -3.30 10.95
C LEU A 150 -16.91 -4.68 11.30
N ASP A 151 -18.21 -4.82 11.33
CA ASP A 151 -18.93 -6.09 11.50
C ASP A 151 -18.68 -7.09 10.36
N ARG A 152 -18.25 -6.61 9.16
CA ARG A 152 -17.93 -7.45 8.02
C ARG A 152 -16.52 -8.06 8.05
N LEU A 153 -15.68 -7.66 9.00
CA LEU A 153 -14.26 -8.07 9.01
C LEU A 153 -14.09 -9.58 9.15
N ASP A 154 -14.81 -10.20 10.08
CA ASP A 154 -14.71 -11.65 10.34
C ASP A 154 -15.16 -12.48 9.14
N GLU A 155 -16.30 -12.12 8.54
CA GLU A 155 -16.84 -12.78 7.36
C GLU A 155 -15.87 -12.71 6.16
N LEU A 156 -15.34 -11.51 5.91
CA LEU A 156 -14.38 -11.31 4.82
C LEU A 156 -13.06 -12.04 5.07
N ALA A 157 -12.58 -12.06 6.30
CA ALA A 157 -11.40 -12.81 6.69
C ALA A 157 -11.59 -14.32 6.46
N GLU A 158 -12.73 -14.87 6.87
CA GLU A 158 -13.06 -16.27 6.64
C GLU A 158 -13.18 -16.60 5.16
N ARG A 159 -13.84 -15.73 4.38
CA ARG A 159 -13.96 -15.90 2.93
C ARG A 159 -12.60 -15.89 2.25
N CYS A 160 -11.71 -14.98 2.64
CA CYS A 160 -10.33 -14.92 2.16
C CYS A 160 -9.54 -16.19 2.52
N ALA A 161 -9.68 -16.67 3.74
CA ALA A 161 -9.02 -17.90 4.19
C ALA A 161 -9.45 -19.11 3.36
N LYS A 162 -10.76 -19.27 3.09
CA LYS A 162 -11.31 -20.32 2.21
C LYS A 162 -10.75 -20.24 0.79
N LEU A 163 -10.43 -19.03 0.32
CA LEU A 163 -9.85 -18.78 -0.99
C LEU A 163 -8.32 -18.88 -1.03
N ASN A 164 -7.68 -19.06 0.11
CA ASN A 164 -6.23 -18.99 0.26
C ASN A 164 -5.63 -17.67 -0.31
N ILE A 165 -6.28 -16.55 0.00
CA ILE A 165 -5.79 -15.21 -0.31
C ILE A 165 -5.60 -14.39 0.97
N CYS A 166 -4.79 -13.35 0.91
CA CYS A 166 -4.53 -12.52 2.08
C CYS A 166 -5.67 -11.53 2.32
N PHE A 167 -6.27 -11.54 3.51
CA PHE A 167 -7.13 -10.47 3.98
C PHE A 167 -6.26 -9.34 4.56
N TYR A 168 -6.39 -8.13 4.02
CA TYR A 168 -5.59 -6.98 4.38
C TYR A 168 -6.47 -5.78 4.71
N PRO A 169 -7.10 -5.75 5.90
CA PRO A 169 -7.86 -4.58 6.33
C PRO A 169 -6.92 -3.40 6.53
N THR A 170 -7.37 -2.22 6.14
CA THR A 170 -6.62 -0.98 6.28
C THR A 170 -7.38 0.02 7.11
N THR A 171 -6.66 0.80 7.86
CA THR A 171 -7.18 1.95 8.59
C THR A 171 -7.80 2.96 7.62
N LEU A 172 -8.94 3.53 7.96
CA LEU A 172 -9.50 4.70 7.28
C LEU A 172 -8.62 5.91 7.61
N PHE A 173 -8.26 6.67 6.57
CA PHE A 173 -7.54 7.93 6.71
C PHE A 173 -8.39 9.09 6.18
N SER A 174 -8.56 10.08 7.01
CA SER A 174 -9.23 11.36 6.69
C SER A 174 -8.77 12.42 7.70
N SER A 175 -9.37 13.60 7.66
CA SER A 175 -9.15 14.63 8.67
C SER A 175 -9.48 14.21 10.10
N SER A 176 -10.37 13.25 10.28
CA SER A 176 -10.82 12.74 11.59
C SER A 176 -10.21 11.38 11.95
N PHE A 177 -9.91 10.55 10.95
CA PHE A 177 -9.40 9.20 11.15
C PHE A 177 -7.89 9.13 10.93
N PRO A 178 -7.21 8.26 11.69
CA PRO A 178 -7.69 7.23 12.62
C PRO A 178 -8.06 7.71 14.04
N GLY A 179 -7.91 8.99 14.36
CA GLY A 179 -8.16 9.50 15.72
C GLY A 179 -9.58 9.27 16.21
N ALA A 180 -10.57 9.30 15.33
CA ALA A 180 -11.98 9.15 15.65
C ALA A 180 -12.43 7.70 15.95
N TYR A 181 -11.60 6.69 15.75
CA TYR A 181 -11.95 5.33 16.16
C TYR A 181 -12.06 5.22 17.69
N THR A 182 -13.12 4.54 18.16
CA THR A 182 -13.19 4.07 19.54
C THR A 182 -12.16 2.96 19.80
N GLU A 183 -11.84 2.68 21.06
CA GLU A 183 -10.93 1.54 21.38
C GLU A 183 -11.51 0.19 20.91
N GLU A 184 -12.83 -0.01 21.03
CA GLU A 184 -13.47 -1.22 20.53
C GLU A 184 -13.28 -1.39 19.00
N GLU A 185 -13.46 -0.33 18.24
CA GLU A 185 -13.24 -0.33 16.78
C GLU A 185 -11.77 -0.58 16.44
N ARG A 186 -10.84 0.01 17.21
CA ARG A 186 -9.41 -0.24 17.07
C ARG A 186 -9.07 -1.71 17.35
N ASP A 187 -9.63 -2.29 18.40
CA ASP A 187 -9.38 -3.69 18.76
C ASP A 187 -9.93 -4.64 17.71
N ARG A 188 -11.10 -4.36 17.15
CA ARG A 188 -11.65 -5.13 16.03
C ARG A 188 -10.72 -5.09 14.81
N LEU A 189 -10.19 -3.93 14.45
CA LEU A 189 -9.21 -3.81 13.35
C LEU A 189 -7.92 -4.57 13.67
N ARG A 190 -7.36 -4.37 14.88
CA ARG A 190 -6.11 -5.01 15.33
C ARG A 190 -6.18 -6.53 15.27
N HIS A 191 -7.35 -7.10 15.55
CA HIS A 191 -7.57 -8.55 15.49
C HIS A 191 -7.22 -9.14 14.11
N HIS A 192 -7.46 -8.39 13.06
CA HIS A 192 -7.21 -8.81 11.68
C HIS A 192 -5.88 -8.34 11.10
N PHE A 193 -5.09 -7.56 11.82
CA PHE A 193 -3.82 -7.05 11.32
C PHE A 193 -2.75 -8.13 11.28
N THR A 194 -2.04 -8.19 10.17
CA THR A 194 -1.01 -9.18 9.89
C THR A 194 0.36 -8.54 9.64
N SER A 195 0.44 -7.21 9.61
CA SER A 195 1.69 -6.48 9.36
C SER A 195 1.86 -5.31 10.32
N LEU A 196 3.12 -4.99 10.61
CA LEU A 196 3.48 -3.83 11.44
C LEU A 196 2.96 -2.52 10.84
N SER A 197 2.93 -2.41 9.51
CA SER A 197 2.43 -1.20 8.84
C SER A 197 0.96 -0.92 9.17
N GLN A 198 0.13 -1.95 9.31
CA GLN A 198 -1.28 -1.76 9.68
C GLN A 198 -1.43 -1.19 11.09
N PHE A 199 -0.63 -1.67 12.06
CA PHE A 199 -0.61 -1.12 13.41
C PHE A 199 -0.18 0.35 13.42
N ILE A 200 0.90 0.68 12.69
CA ILE A 200 1.39 2.06 12.60
C ILE A 200 0.36 2.98 11.98
N MET A 201 -0.31 2.51 10.94
CA MET A 201 -1.37 3.26 10.28
C MET A 201 -2.54 3.54 11.21
N LEU A 202 -2.93 2.58 12.04
CA LEU A 202 -3.98 2.77 13.04
C LEU A 202 -3.60 3.81 14.10
N GLU A 203 -2.31 3.96 14.39
CA GLU A 203 -1.78 4.96 15.30
C GLU A 203 -1.46 6.31 14.62
N GLY A 204 -1.92 6.51 13.39
CA GLY A 204 -1.81 7.78 12.68
C GLY A 204 -0.55 7.93 11.81
N GLY A 205 0.28 6.90 11.71
CA GLY A 205 1.47 6.92 10.87
C GLY A 205 2.77 7.25 11.62
N ILE A 206 3.76 7.72 10.88
CA ILE A 206 5.11 8.03 11.39
C ILE A 206 5.33 9.54 11.39
N ASP A 207 5.98 10.03 12.43
CA ASP A 207 6.43 11.42 12.53
C ASP A 207 7.51 11.71 11.48
N THR A 208 7.15 12.53 10.50
CA THR A 208 8.06 12.90 9.42
C THR A 208 9.11 13.93 9.85
N THR A 209 8.95 14.60 10.99
CA THR A 209 9.90 15.63 11.45
C THR A 209 11.22 15.04 11.94
N GLN A 210 11.19 13.81 12.45
CA GLN A 210 12.34 13.13 13.05
C GLN A 210 12.80 11.90 12.27
N THR A 211 12.05 11.51 11.24
CA THR A 211 12.32 10.28 10.51
C THR A 211 12.87 10.60 9.11
N LYS A 212 13.92 9.90 8.73
CA LYS A 212 14.45 9.94 7.35
C LYS A 212 13.81 8.85 6.49
N CYS A 213 13.74 9.11 5.21
CA CYS A 213 13.26 8.13 4.26
C CYS A 213 14.07 8.14 2.95
N PHE A 214 13.93 7.06 2.19
CA PHE A 214 14.56 6.88 0.88
C PHE A 214 13.64 7.35 -0.27
N ALA A 215 12.77 8.32 -0.01
CA ALA A 215 11.97 8.97 -1.04
C ALA A 215 12.89 9.66 -2.05
N GLY A 216 12.58 9.51 -3.35
CA GLY A 216 13.45 9.96 -4.42
C GLY A 216 14.73 9.15 -4.62
N SER A 217 14.94 8.06 -3.87
CA SER A 217 16.07 7.13 -4.01
C SER A 217 15.59 5.70 -4.30
N LYS A 218 14.83 5.10 -3.38
CA LYS A 218 14.26 3.75 -3.54
C LYS A 218 12.83 3.76 -4.08
N VAL A 219 12.13 4.88 -3.93
CA VAL A 219 10.77 5.08 -4.44
C VAL A 219 10.69 6.43 -5.11
N ILE A 220 9.92 6.50 -6.17
CA ILE A 220 9.52 7.73 -6.85
C ILE A 220 8.02 7.69 -7.12
N GLY A 221 7.38 8.84 -7.07
CA GLY A 221 6.03 9.04 -7.58
C GLY A 221 6.09 9.50 -9.03
N VAL A 222 5.27 8.94 -9.91
CA VAL A 222 5.18 9.37 -11.30
C VAL A 222 3.74 9.67 -11.63
N ASN A 223 3.47 10.90 -12.02
CA ASN A 223 2.21 11.25 -12.65
C ASN A 223 2.28 10.88 -14.12
N LEU A 224 1.52 9.88 -14.54
CA LEU A 224 1.60 9.35 -15.89
C LEU A 224 0.94 10.24 -16.95
N GLN A 225 0.17 11.24 -16.56
CA GLN A 225 -0.44 12.20 -17.50
C GLN A 225 0.54 13.29 -17.88
N THR A 226 1.25 13.85 -16.89
CA THR A 226 2.17 14.96 -17.07
C THR A 226 3.63 14.52 -17.23
N GLY A 227 3.92 13.25 -16.93
CA GLY A 227 5.28 12.72 -16.87
C GLY A 227 6.07 13.20 -15.64
N ASN A 228 5.50 14.04 -14.80
CA ASN A 228 6.21 14.59 -13.65
C ASN A 228 6.62 13.51 -12.65
N ILE A 229 7.85 13.61 -12.15
CA ILE A 229 8.41 12.68 -11.18
C ILE A 229 8.67 13.40 -9.87
N THR A 230 8.16 12.86 -8.78
CA THR A 230 8.36 13.37 -7.43
C THR A 230 9.05 12.34 -6.55
N PRO A 231 9.76 12.73 -5.50
CA PRO A 231 10.39 11.80 -4.57
C PRO A 231 9.40 10.82 -3.92
N CYS A 232 8.17 11.28 -3.71
CA CYS A 232 7.11 10.55 -3.06
C CYS A 232 5.78 10.82 -3.79
N ILE A 233 4.76 10.02 -3.52
CA ILE A 233 3.40 10.25 -4.05
C ILE A 233 2.68 11.44 -3.39
N SER A 234 3.22 12.01 -2.33
CA SER A 234 2.71 13.26 -1.75
C SER A 234 2.81 14.40 -2.75
N VAL A 235 1.76 15.22 -2.79
CA VAL A 235 1.57 16.23 -3.85
C VAL A 235 2.48 17.45 -3.77
N HIS A 236 3.14 17.68 -2.64
CA HIS A 236 3.89 18.91 -2.39
C HIS A 236 5.40 18.80 -2.59
N HIS A 237 5.89 17.63 -2.97
CA HIS A 237 7.32 17.49 -3.23
C HIS A 237 7.75 18.16 -4.54
N PRO A 238 8.90 18.84 -4.55
CA PRO A 238 9.46 19.36 -5.80
C PRO A 238 9.74 18.23 -6.78
N SER A 239 9.59 18.53 -8.06
CA SER A 239 9.90 17.56 -9.13
C SER A 239 11.38 17.22 -9.12
N ILE A 240 11.69 15.94 -9.29
CA ILE A 240 13.04 15.40 -9.48
C ILE A 240 13.27 14.89 -10.90
N GLY A 241 12.34 15.14 -11.81
CA GLY A 241 12.47 14.76 -13.20
C GLY A 241 11.15 14.68 -13.95
N ASN A 242 11.24 14.27 -15.21
CA ASN A 242 10.06 14.08 -16.06
C ASN A 242 10.30 12.95 -17.07
N VAL A 243 9.34 12.03 -17.16
CA VAL A 243 9.39 10.87 -18.05
C VAL A 243 9.49 11.29 -19.52
N PHE A 244 8.74 12.32 -19.94
CA PHE A 244 8.70 12.76 -21.34
C PHE A 244 9.92 13.58 -21.76
N ARG A 245 10.63 14.17 -20.78
CA ARG A 245 11.91 14.84 -21.03
C ARG A 245 13.12 13.95 -20.79
N ASP A 246 12.89 12.71 -20.40
CA ASP A 246 13.91 11.72 -20.03
C ASP A 246 14.83 12.18 -18.87
N GLU A 247 14.30 12.97 -17.97
CA GLU A 247 15.03 13.57 -16.83
C GLU A 247 14.71 12.80 -15.54
N LEU A 248 15.74 12.49 -14.77
CA LEU A 248 15.60 11.92 -13.42
C LEU A 248 16.85 12.18 -12.59
N GLU A 249 16.67 12.88 -11.49
CA GLU A 249 17.72 13.09 -10.49
C GLU A 249 17.34 12.42 -9.18
N LEU A 250 17.92 11.25 -8.91
CA LEU A 250 17.65 10.48 -7.70
C LEU A 250 18.44 11.01 -6.51
N ASN A 251 17.80 11.06 -5.35
CA ASN A 251 18.48 11.29 -4.10
C ASN A 251 19.49 10.16 -3.82
N ARG A 252 20.71 10.52 -3.40
CA ARG A 252 21.78 9.54 -3.14
C ARG A 252 21.69 8.92 -1.74
N VAL A 253 21.01 9.58 -0.83
CA VAL A 253 20.89 9.20 0.58
C VAL A 253 19.47 9.38 1.08
N ALA A 254 19.16 8.80 2.22
CA ALA A 254 17.89 9.05 2.90
C ALA A 254 17.79 10.53 3.31
N ILE A 255 16.66 11.14 3.05
CA ILE A 255 16.36 12.54 3.33
C ILE A 255 15.34 12.68 4.45
N SER A 256 15.35 13.80 5.15
CA SER A 256 14.23 14.21 5.98
C SER A 256 13.05 14.56 5.09
N CYS A 257 11.83 14.25 5.53
CA CYS A 257 10.64 14.58 4.76
C CYS A 257 10.55 16.12 4.60
N PRO A 258 10.42 16.65 3.36
CA PRO A 258 10.27 18.10 3.17
C PRO A 258 8.93 18.62 3.71
N GLU A 259 7.96 17.74 3.94
CA GLU A 259 6.68 18.07 4.56
C GLU A 259 6.71 17.79 6.06
N ALA A 260 7.68 18.40 6.74
CA ALA A 260 7.80 18.26 8.19
C ALA A 260 6.48 18.65 8.90
N GLY A 261 6.05 17.81 9.83
CA GLY A 261 4.81 18.00 10.59
C GLY A 261 3.58 17.30 9.99
N ILE A 262 3.71 16.60 8.87
CA ILE A 262 2.68 15.73 8.31
C ILE A 262 2.97 14.28 8.67
N ASN A 263 1.96 13.55 9.09
CA ASN A 263 2.09 12.12 9.34
C ASN A 263 2.25 11.36 8.02
N CYS A 264 3.32 10.60 7.88
CA CYS A 264 3.44 9.68 6.77
C CYS A 264 2.43 8.54 6.94
N SER A 265 1.41 8.51 6.09
CA SER A 265 0.30 7.57 6.13
C SER A 265 0.29 6.58 4.97
N CYS A 266 1.40 6.40 4.27
CA CYS A 266 1.49 5.48 3.14
C CYS A 266 2.04 4.12 3.59
N ASP A 267 1.15 3.14 3.74
CA ASP A 267 1.50 1.77 4.12
C ASP A 267 2.51 1.10 3.17
N VAL A 268 2.46 1.47 1.89
CA VAL A 268 3.42 0.99 0.88
C VAL A 268 4.85 1.37 1.23
N HIS A 269 5.06 2.59 1.70
CA HIS A 269 6.40 3.04 2.10
C HIS A 269 6.95 2.25 3.27
N TYR A 270 6.10 1.86 4.20
CA TYR A 270 6.49 1.02 5.33
C TYR A 270 6.85 -0.38 4.87
N GLN A 271 5.99 -0.98 4.07
CA GLN A 271 6.18 -2.36 3.60
C GLN A 271 7.40 -2.53 2.69
N GLN A 272 7.85 -1.49 2.02
CA GLN A 272 8.97 -1.54 1.07
C GLN A 272 10.32 -1.09 1.68
N GLY A 273 10.38 -0.84 2.97
CA GLY A 273 11.61 -0.38 3.63
C GLY A 273 12.09 0.98 3.12
N ILE A 274 11.15 1.86 2.77
CA ILE A 274 11.46 3.22 2.32
C ILE A 274 11.77 4.13 3.51
N VAL A 275 11.07 3.93 4.62
CA VAL A 275 11.33 4.67 5.85
C VAL A 275 12.51 4.05 6.57
N VAL A 276 13.47 4.88 7.00
CA VAL A 276 14.67 4.40 7.70
C VAL A 276 14.29 3.68 9.00
N GLY A 277 14.86 2.51 9.22
CA GLY A 277 14.56 1.67 10.37
C GLY A 277 13.39 0.71 10.16
N PHE A 278 12.62 0.86 9.11
CA PHE A 278 11.59 -0.11 8.73
C PHE A 278 12.19 -1.33 8.02
N PRO A 279 11.50 -2.49 8.02
CA PRO A 279 12.01 -3.68 7.36
C PRO A 279 12.49 -3.40 5.94
N ASP A 280 13.61 -4.00 5.59
CA ASP A 280 14.09 -3.92 4.23
C ASP A 280 13.19 -4.71 3.25
N ARG A 281 13.46 -4.54 1.97
CA ARG A 281 12.68 -5.18 0.92
C ARG A 281 12.68 -6.71 1.01
N ALA A 282 13.77 -7.32 1.46
CA ALA A 282 13.86 -8.78 1.55
C ALA A 282 12.83 -9.32 2.56
N ARG A 283 12.68 -8.66 3.71
CA ARG A 283 11.64 -9.00 4.69
C ARG A 283 10.24 -8.74 4.19
N PHE A 284 10.03 -7.68 3.42
CA PHE A 284 8.76 -7.43 2.77
C PHE A 284 8.39 -8.54 1.78
N GLU A 285 9.36 -9.05 1.00
CA GLU A 285 9.14 -10.18 0.09
C GLU A 285 8.74 -11.45 0.87
N GLU A 286 9.37 -11.72 2.02
CA GLU A 286 8.96 -12.82 2.89
C GLU A 286 7.51 -12.66 3.40
N GLN A 287 7.11 -11.45 3.76
CA GLN A 287 5.75 -11.15 4.21
C GLN A 287 4.70 -11.32 3.12
N LYS A 288 5.04 -11.01 1.87
CA LYS A 288 4.13 -11.19 0.72
C LYS A 288 3.81 -12.66 0.41
N THR A 289 4.69 -13.58 0.76
CA THR A 289 4.53 -14.98 0.40
C THR A 289 3.51 -15.75 1.23
N GLY A 290 2.88 -15.11 2.17
CA GLY A 290 1.79 -15.69 2.95
C GLY A 290 1.57 -14.90 4.22
N PHE A 291 0.43 -14.81 4.69
CA PHE A 291 -0.17 -14.36 5.93
C PHE A 291 0.75 -14.34 7.18
N VAL A 292 2.06 -14.17 7.00
CA VAL A 292 3.02 -14.21 8.09
C VAL A 292 3.34 -12.79 8.46
N ALA A 293 2.84 -12.37 9.60
CA ALA A 293 3.37 -11.22 10.29
C ALA A 293 4.88 -11.39 10.47
N PRO A 294 5.66 -10.30 10.59
CA PRO A 294 7.08 -10.39 10.84
C PRO A 294 7.36 -11.40 11.94
N ARG A 295 8.30 -12.32 11.72
CA ARG A 295 8.67 -13.34 12.71
C ARG A 295 9.10 -12.71 14.03
N ASP A 296 9.58 -11.46 13.96
CA ASP A 296 10.00 -10.67 15.10
C ASP A 296 9.49 -9.23 15.00
N LEU A 297 8.18 -9.05 15.09
CA LEU A 297 7.53 -7.73 15.13
C LEU A 297 8.11 -6.85 16.23
N PHE A 298 8.44 -7.42 17.36
CA PHE A 298 9.04 -6.73 18.48
C PHE A 298 10.44 -6.22 18.18
N GLY A 299 11.32 -7.07 17.65
CA GLY A 299 12.67 -6.67 17.25
C GLY A 299 12.65 -5.60 16.16
N GLU A 300 11.65 -5.59 15.30
CA GLU A 300 11.48 -4.53 14.31
C GLU A 300 11.14 -3.19 14.94
N ILE A 301 10.22 -3.15 15.90
CA ILE A 301 9.89 -1.93 16.64
C ILE A 301 11.12 -1.40 17.40
N VAL A 302 11.89 -2.28 18.03
CA VAL A 302 13.12 -1.88 18.71
C VAL A 302 14.13 -1.29 17.72
N ARG A 303 14.34 -1.93 16.57
CA ARG A 303 15.23 -1.40 15.51
C ARG A 303 14.79 -0.04 15.00
N MET A 304 13.48 0.16 14.79
CA MET A 304 12.95 1.43 14.35
C MET A 304 13.16 2.53 15.38
N LYS A 305 12.95 2.24 16.65
CA LYS A 305 13.28 3.19 17.74
C LYS A 305 14.76 3.53 17.77
N GLN A 306 15.64 2.55 17.63
CA GLN A 306 17.08 2.77 17.58
C GLN A 306 17.50 3.59 16.36
N ALA A 307 16.77 3.45 15.24
CA ALA A 307 16.98 4.26 14.04
C ALA A 307 16.37 5.67 14.15
N GLY A 308 15.76 6.02 15.27
CA GLY A 308 15.12 7.32 15.48
C GLY A 308 13.73 7.46 14.84
N THR A 309 13.06 6.35 14.50
CA THR A 309 11.69 6.38 14.02
C THR A 309 10.72 6.64 15.16
N VAL A 310 9.87 7.64 15.00
CA VAL A 310 8.84 8.03 15.96
C VAL A 310 7.47 7.68 15.42
N PHE A 311 6.63 7.09 16.24
CA PHE A 311 5.26 6.68 15.89
C PHE A 311 4.26 7.64 16.49
N TYR A 312 3.16 7.89 15.79
CA TYR A 312 2.01 8.61 16.30
C TYR A 312 0.95 7.64 16.81
N ARG A 313 0.37 7.94 17.95
CA ARG A 313 -0.78 7.22 18.49
C ARG A 313 -2.10 7.95 18.24
N ASP A 314 -2.07 9.25 18.14
CA ASP A 314 -3.24 10.09 18.03
C ASP A 314 -3.11 11.08 16.89
N SER A 315 -3.83 10.83 15.80
CA SER A 315 -3.86 11.71 14.63
C SER A 315 -4.75 12.93 14.84
N THR A 316 -5.52 13.00 15.95
CA THR A 316 -6.32 14.19 16.30
C THR A 316 -5.45 15.32 16.84
N ALA A 317 -4.24 15.02 17.29
CA ALA A 317 -3.24 16.05 17.53
C ALA A 317 -2.86 16.64 16.18
N GLY A 318 -3.52 17.70 15.81
CA GLY A 318 -3.41 18.34 14.49
C GLY A 318 -1.95 18.52 14.06
N ILE A 319 -1.75 18.51 12.76
CA ILE A 319 -0.50 18.77 12.07
C ILE A 319 0.31 19.83 12.85
N GLY A 320 1.43 19.46 13.41
CA GLY A 320 2.37 20.40 14.06
C GLY A 320 2.47 20.36 15.59
N ASN A 321 1.70 19.54 16.32
CA ASN A 321 1.70 19.57 17.80
C ASN A 321 2.19 18.31 18.50
N VAL A 322 2.79 17.36 17.80
CA VAL A 322 3.25 16.13 18.44
C VAL A 322 4.66 16.35 19.00
N LYS A 323 4.72 16.75 20.25
CA LYS A 323 5.94 16.60 21.06
C LYS A 323 6.14 15.11 21.38
N ASN A 324 7.40 14.71 21.54
CA ASN A 324 7.81 13.39 22.04
C ASN A 324 7.03 13.02 23.32
N ASP A 325 5.82 12.55 23.16
CA ASP A 325 5.00 12.10 24.26
C ASP A 325 5.10 10.57 24.37
N SER A 326 5.58 10.09 25.49
CA SER A 326 5.71 8.66 25.77
C SER A 326 4.39 7.89 25.70
N ARG A 327 3.26 8.60 25.71
CA ARG A 327 1.90 8.04 25.52
C ARG A 327 1.60 7.64 24.08
N LEU A 328 2.45 8.00 23.13
CA LEU A 328 2.25 7.72 21.69
C LEU A 328 2.69 6.31 21.27
N PHE A 329 3.17 5.51 22.18
CA PHE A 329 3.62 4.16 21.85
C PHE A 329 2.64 3.13 22.41
N TYR A 330 2.27 2.16 21.60
CA TYR A 330 2.00 0.85 22.17
C TYR A 330 3.21 0.46 22.99
N THR A 331 2.97 0.03 24.22
CA THR A 331 4.03 -0.67 24.89
C THR A 331 4.41 -1.86 24.01
N ILE A 332 5.67 -2.16 23.98
CA ILE A 332 6.22 -3.33 23.28
C ILE A 332 5.44 -4.60 23.66
N GLU A 333 4.93 -4.65 24.90
CA GLU A 333 4.14 -5.77 25.41
C GLU A 333 2.72 -5.79 24.80
N GLU A 334 2.08 -4.66 24.59
CA GLU A 334 0.75 -4.61 23.91
C GLU A 334 0.84 -5.09 22.48
N VAL A 335 1.86 -4.67 21.72
CA VAL A 335 2.08 -5.15 20.36
C VAL A 335 2.35 -6.66 20.34
N ARG A 336 3.13 -7.15 21.30
CA ARG A 336 3.49 -8.56 21.46
C ARG A 336 2.25 -9.39 21.82
N GLN A 337 1.40 -8.90 22.70
CA GLN A 337 0.19 -9.55 23.14
C GLN A 337 -0.85 -9.62 22.00
N ASN A 338 -1.08 -8.53 21.30
CA ASN A 338 -1.97 -8.50 20.14
C ASN A 338 -1.49 -9.43 19.03
N TYR A 339 -0.21 -9.44 18.73
CA TYR A 339 0.36 -10.38 17.76
C TYR A 339 0.11 -11.84 18.14
N ARG A 340 0.26 -12.20 19.43
CA ARG A 340 0.01 -13.57 19.91
C ARG A 340 -1.45 -13.96 19.86
N ILE A 341 -2.34 -13.07 20.32
CA ILE A 341 -3.79 -13.28 20.30
C ILE A 341 -4.27 -13.55 18.87
N ASN A 342 -3.88 -12.71 17.92
CA ASN A 342 -4.29 -12.82 16.52
C ASN A 342 -3.79 -14.09 15.82
N ARG A 343 -2.82 -14.78 16.40
CA ARG A 343 -2.25 -16.04 15.89
C ARG A 343 -2.64 -17.27 16.69
N GLY A 344 -3.50 -17.14 17.70
CA GLY A 344 -3.81 -18.23 18.61
C GLY A 344 -2.59 -18.78 19.37
N LEU A 345 -1.53 -17.94 19.50
CA LEU A 345 -0.33 -18.34 20.21
C LEU A 345 -0.53 -18.17 21.72
N PRO A 346 0.07 -19.04 22.55
CA PRO A 346 -0.09 -18.95 24.01
C PRO A 346 0.33 -17.61 24.56
N GLY A 347 -0.42 -17.10 25.55
CA GLY A 347 -0.15 -15.86 26.25
C GLY A 347 1.19 -15.87 27.02
N PRO A 348 1.68 -14.70 27.46
CA PRO A 348 2.99 -14.58 28.15
C PRO A 348 3.15 -15.50 29.37
N SER A 349 2.07 -15.77 30.10
CA SER A 349 2.05 -16.64 31.28
C SER A 349 2.24 -18.12 30.96
N GLN A 350 2.03 -18.55 29.73
CA GLN A 350 2.16 -19.97 29.32
C GLN A 350 3.52 -20.32 28.74
N VAL A 351 4.32 -19.30 28.39
CA VAL A 351 5.66 -19.51 27.78
C VAL A 351 6.77 -19.65 28.82
N THR A 352 6.55 -19.16 30.03
CA THR A 352 7.56 -19.24 31.10
C THR A 352 7.75 -20.64 31.69
N GLU A 353 6.80 -21.56 31.45
CA GLU A 353 6.93 -22.95 31.91
C GLU A 353 7.65 -23.88 30.93
N SER A 354 7.70 -23.56 29.63
CA SER A 354 8.32 -24.42 28.62
C SER A 354 9.84 -24.22 28.42
N PHE A 355 10.45 -23.25 29.06
CA PHE A 355 11.90 -23.01 29.01
C PHE A 355 12.62 -23.39 30.28
N LYS A 356 12.01 -24.14 31.20
CA LYS A 356 12.60 -24.65 32.43
C LYS A 356 12.86 -26.17 32.43
N THR A 357 12.89 -26.78 31.21
CA THR A 357 13.31 -28.19 31.07
C THR A 357 14.49 -28.30 30.14
#